data_10356bc3eb620979638d15bff34ba621
#
_entry.id   10356bc3eb620979638d15bff34ba621
#
_cell.length_a   1.000
_cell.length_b   1.000
_cell.length_c   1.000
_cell.angle_alpha   90.00
_cell.angle_beta   90.00
_cell.angle_gamma   90.00
#
_symmetry.space_group_name_H-M   'P 1'
#
loop_
_entity.id
_entity.type
_entity.pdbx_description
1 polymer ?
#
loop_
_entity_poly.entity_id
_entity_poly.type
_entity_poly.pdbx_seq_one_letter_code
_entity_poly.pdbx_strand_id
1 'polypeptide(L)'
;MKIALTGGGTLGHVIPCLSVMDSIKKIDSSSTFFYIGSEKEVEKKYVEDRGVKYYPIKCGKLRRYFSVKNISDCLFILVGFFQALKVLRKEKPDVLFSKGGFVSVPPVVAAKVLKIRCITHESDRSMGLANKINSKFCEKVCLGFPNSNLDSSKYIYTGNPIRSDLIALKKEKQDKALIVVLGGSQGAVEINELIYKNLDELLKSANIIHQAGRYGNFNIKKEGYSSYSFIDKDYASILSKASLVISRAGANTLSELISINTPMYLIPLSLNASRGDQIENAKWAEEQGCAKVMKKSDDFLSDILSLINDSEELRKMEDAEKKISVANSSIAISKIILNIKE
;
A
#
# COMPACT_ATOMS: atom_id res chain seq x y z
N MET A 1 18.22 3.20 18.86
CA MET A 1 17.37 2.01 19.15
C MET A 1 17.61 0.89 18.16
N LYS A 2 17.42 -0.39 18.56
CA LYS A 2 17.43 -1.52 17.63
C LYS A 2 16.00 -1.95 17.30
N ILE A 3 15.62 -1.91 16.05
CA ILE A 3 14.23 -2.05 15.60
C ILE A 3 14.09 -3.27 14.69
N ALA A 4 13.22 -4.19 15.07
CA ALA A 4 12.80 -5.29 14.21
C ALA A 4 11.64 -4.83 13.32
N LEU A 5 11.75 -5.07 12.02
CA LEU A 5 10.69 -4.82 11.05
C LEU A 5 10.09 -6.16 10.61
N THR A 6 8.79 -6.21 10.41
CA THR A 6 8.12 -7.41 9.87
C THR A 6 6.89 -7.06 9.06
N GLY A 7 6.61 -7.90 8.10
CA GLY A 7 5.50 -7.82 7.17
C GLY A 7 5.88 -8.61 5.93
N GLY A 8 4.95 -8.96 5.09
CA GLY A 8 5.33 -9.68 3.88
C GLY A 8 4.17 -10.44 3.24
N GLY A 9 4.54 -11.29 2.30
CA GLY A 9 3.62 -11.93 1.37
C GLY A 9 3.53 -11.16 0.05
N THR A 10 3.75 -9.83 0.09
CA THR A 10 3.84 -8.94 -1.08
C THR A 10 4.72 -7.73 -0.77
N LEU A 11 5.27 -7.08 -1.81
CA LEU A 11 6.01 -5.81 -1.67
C LEU A 11 5.15 -4.68 -1.07
N GLY A 12 3.81 -4.76 -1.16
CA GLY A 12 2.89 -3.81 -0.54
C GLY A 12 2.98 -3.74 1.00
N HIS A 13 3.59 -4.74 1.66
CA HIS A 13 3.92 -4.68 3.09
C HIS A 13 5.37 -4.29 3.34
N VAL A 14 6.27 -4.66 2.43
CA VAL A 14 7.72 -4.40 2.57
C VAL A 14 8.06 -2.92 2.35
N ILE A 15 7.60 -2.35 1.23
CA ILE A 15 7.90 -0.96 0.87
C ILE A 15 7.49 0.03 1.97
N PRO A 16 6.26 -0.02 2.52
CA PRO A 16 5.88 0.87 3.61
C PRO A 16 6.69 0.67 4.90
N CYS A 17 7.13 -0.57 5.21
CA CYS A 17 8.06 -0.80 6.33
C CYS A 17 9.37 -0.03 6.14
N LEU A 18 9.92 -0.06 4.93
CA LEU A 18 11.17 0.62 4.62
C LEU A 18 10.99 2.14 4.59
N SER A 19 9.83 2.65 4.16
CA SER A 19 9.50 4.09 4.25
C SER A 19 9.48 4.58 5.70
N VAL A 20 8.94 3.77 6.62
CA VAL A 20 9.00 4.09 8.06
C VAL A 20 10.43 4.02 8.58
N MET A 21 11.22 3.03 8.17
CA MET A 21 12.64 2.94 8.52
C MET A 21 13.41 4.19 8.08
N ASP A 22 13.22 4.63 6.83
CA ASP A 22 13.90 5.82 6.30
C ASP A 22 13.50 7.07 7.08
N SER A 23 12.26 7.16 7.52
CA SER A 23 11.76 8.24 8.37
C SER A 23 12.39 8.19 9.77
N ILE A 24 12.52 6.99 10.38
CA ILE A 24 13.19 6.83 11.68
C ILE A 24 14.66 7.26 11.57
N LYS A 25 15.39 6.85 10.52
CA LYS A 25 16.79 7.24 10.31
C LYS A 25 16.99 8.76 10.21
N LYS A 26 15.99 9.49 9.71
CA LYS A 26 16.02 10.97 9.68
C LYS A 26 15.84 11.59 11.06
N ILE A 27 15.10 10.93 11.97
CA ILE A 27 14.83 11.40 13.34
C ILE A 27 15.95 10.95 14.29
N ASP A 28 16.37 9.70 14.18
CA ASP A 28 17.42 9.06 14.97
C ASP A 28 18.33 8.22 14.07
N SER A 29 19.43 8.84 13.62
CA SER A 29 20.42 8.20 12.75
C SER A 29 21.19 7.05 13.42
N SER A 30 21.15 6.96 14.74
CA SER A 30 21.79 5.88 15.53
C SER A 30 20.96 4.59 15.55
N SER A 31 19.71 4.65 15.13
CA SER A 31 18.82 3.47 15.08
C SER A 31 19.32 2.42 14.09
N THR A 32 19.29 1.17 14.50
CA THR A 32 19.67 0.00 13.68
C THR A 32 18.47 -0.88 13.39
N PHE A 33 18.50 -1.58 12.25
CA PHE A 33 17.35 -2.30 11.74
C PHE A 33 17.70 -3.70 11.27
N PHE A 34 16.75 -4.61 11.41
CA PHE A 34 16.73 -5.89 10.70
C PHE A 34 15.27 -6.24 10.34
N TYR A 35 15.11 -7.10 9.36
CA TYR A 35 13.82 -7.49 8.83
C TYR A 35 13.56 -8.98 9.06
N ILE A 36 12.36 -9.34 9.51
CA ILE A 36 11.86 -10.72 9.56
C ILE A 36 10.74 -10.83 8.52
N GLY A 37 10.95 -11.61 7.46
CA GLY A 37 10.03 -11.72 6.34
C GLY A 37 9.84 -13.14 5.83
N SER A 38 9.18 -13.29 4.68
CA SER A 38 8.94 -14.60 4.05
C SER A 38 10.19 -15.14 3.34
N GLU A 39 10.13 -16.41 2.89
CA GLU A 39 11.20 -17.04 2.11
C GLU A 39 11.24 -16.56 0.63
N LYS A 40 10.47 -15.53 0.25
CA LYS A 40 10.44 -15.01 -1.11
C LYS A 40 11.68 -14.18 -1.43
N GLU A 41 12.44 -14.61 -2.43
CA GLU A 41 13.66 -13.92 -2.87
C GLU A 41 13.44 -12.45 -3.26
N VAL A 42 12.28 -12.12 -3.86
CA VAL A 42 11.95 -10.74 -4.23
C VAL A 42 11.87 -9.82 -3.00
N GLU A 43 11.25 -10.30 -1.91
CA GLU A 43 11.16 -9.53 -0.66
C GLU A 43 12.54 -9.38 -0.02
N LYS A 44 13.30 -10.48 0.05
CA LYS A 44 14.65 -10.52 0.61
C LYS A 44 15.57 -9.56 -0.12
N LYS A 45 15.66 -9.69 -1.45
CA LYS A 45 16.51 -8.83 -2.28
C LYS A 45 16.16 -7.35 -2.08
N TYR A 46 14.86 -7.00 -2.11
CA TYR A 46 14.42 -5.61 -1.96
C TYR A 46 14.82 -4.99 -0.60
N VAL A 47 14.86 -5.79 0.46
CA VAL A 47 15.29 -5.36 1.80
C VAL A 47 16.82 -5.29 1.89
N GLU A 48 17.53 -6.30 1.38
CA GLU A 48 19.00 -6.37 1.42
C GLU A 48 19.64 -5.29 0.55
N ASP A 49 19.05 -4.94 -0.59
CA ASP A 49 19.49 -3.82 -1.46
C ASP A 49 19.42 -2.45 -0.73
N ARG A 50 18.64 -2.36 0.37
CA ARG A 50 18.60 -1.20 1.28
C ARG A 50 19.58 -1.29 2.46
N GLY A 51 20.48 -2.28 2.46
CA GLY A 51 21.47 -2.51 3.53
C GLY A 51 20.86 -3.04 4.83
N VAL A 52 19.67 -3.64 4.79
CA VAL A 52 18.96 -4.17 5.95
C VAL A 52 19.12 -5.69 6.00
N LYS A 53 19.58 -6.22 7.13
CA LYS A 53 19.71 -7.65 7.33
C LYS A 53 18.37 -8.35 7.32
N TYR A 54 18.21 -9.37 6.50
CA TYR A 54 16.98 -10.11 6.33
C TYR A 54 17.03 -11.49 6.98
N TYR A 55 15.97 -11.85 7.68
CA TYR A 55 15.77 -13.16 8.30
C TYR A 55 14.50 -13.81 7.71
N PRO A 56 14.65 -14.79 6.81
CA PRO A 56 13.51 -15.53 6.30
C PRO A 56 12.92 -16.45 7.35
N ILE A 57 11.60 -16.52 7.42
CA ILE A 57 10.86 -17.46 8.24
C ILE A 57 9.79 -18.18 7.42
N LYS A 58 9.49 -19.42 7.83
CA LYS A 58 8.34 -20.14 7.28
C LYS A 58 7.03 -19.49 7.72
N CYS A 59 6.09 -19.37 6.77
CA CYS A 59 4.83 -18.69 7.00
C CYS A 59 3.68 -19.48 6.39
N GLY A 60 2.64 -19.73 7.17
CA GLY A 60 1.36 -20.28 6.69
C GLY A 60 0.38 -19.16 6.39
N LYS A 61 -0.34 -19.25 5.28
CA LYS A 61 -1.41 -18.32 4.92
C LYS A 61 -2.74 -18.89 5.39
N LEU A 62 -3.21 -18.49 6.56
CA LEU A 62 -4.55 -18.87 7.05
C LEU A 62 -5.63 -18.41 6.07
N ARG A 63 -6.28 -19.37 5.42
CA ARG A 63 -7.43 -19.14 4.54
C ARG A 63 -8.70 -19.13 5.36
N ARG A 64 -9.66 -18.28 4.98
CA ARG A 64 -10.96 -18.17 5.66
C ARG A 64 -11.94 -19.28 5.28
N TYR A 65 -11.61 -20.11 4.29
CA TYR A 65 -12.38 -21.29 3.87
C TYR A 65 -11.69 -22.57 4.30
N PHE A 66 -12.46 -23.63 4.46
CA PHE A 66 -11.93 -24.93 4.81
C PHE A 66 -11.03 -25.45 3.68
N SER A 67 -9.78 -25.78 4.02
CA SER A 67 -8.80 -26.34 3.09
C SER A 67 -7.84 -27.23 3.87
N VAL A 68 -7.53 -28.40 3.33
CA VAL A 68 -6.51 -29.31 3.88
C VAL A 68 -5.16 -28.59 4.02
N LYS A 69 -4.88 -27.61 3.15
CA LYS A 69 -3.69 -26.76 3.24
C LYS A 69 -3.66 -25.91 4.51
N ASN A 70 -4.79 -25.68 5.20
CA ASN A 70 -4.78 -24.94 6.47
C ASN A 70 -4.05 -25.73 7.56
N ILE A 71 -4.03 -27.07 7.51
CA ILE A 71 -3.31 -27.91 8.49
C ILE A 71 -1.80 -27.69 8.33
N SER A 72 -1.29 -27.77 7.10
CA SER A 72 0.12 -27.49 6.81
C SER A 72 0.48 -26.03 7.10
N ASP A 73 -0.42 -25.09 6.83
CA ASP A 73 -0.22 -23.67 7.11
C ASP A 73 -0.13 -23.41 8.64
N CYS A 74 -0.89 -24.13 9.47
CA CYS A 74 -0.76 -24.04 10.93
C CYS A 74 0.62 -24.55 11.40
N LEU A 75 1.12 -25.64 10.84
CA LEU A 75 2.47 -26.14 11.14
C LEU A 75 3.54 -25.13 10.73
N PHE A 76 3.42 -24.50 9.56
CA PHE A 76 4.35 -23.46 9.12
C PHE A 76 4.30 -22.22 10.01
N ILE A 77 3.14 -21.84 10.54
CA ILE A 77 3.02 -20.76 11.53
C ILE A 77 3.79 -21.11 12.81
N LEU A 78 3.67 -22.34 13.31
CA LEU A 78 4.43 -22.80 14.48
C LEU A 78 5.94 -22.81 14.24
N VAL A 79 6.38 -23.34 13.09
CA VAL A 79 7.81 -23.32 12.72
C VAL A 79 8.30 -21.88 12.62
N GLY A 80 7.56 -21.01 11.95
CA GLY A 80 7.88 -19.57 11.83
C GLY A 80 7.93 -18.86 13.17
N PHE A 81 7.07 -19.24 14.12
CA PHE A 81 7.12 -18.73 15.49
C PHE A 81 8.44 -19.07 16.18
N PHE A 82 8.90 -20.32 16.14
CA PHE A 82 10.17 -20.71 16.76
C PHE A 82 11.38 -20.09 16.03
N GLN A 83 11.31 -19.95 14.70
CA GLN A 83 12.33 -19.23 13.93
C GLN A 83 12.41 -17.75 14.35
N ALA A 84 11.26 -17.07 14.41
CA ALA A 84 11.18 -15.68 14.86
C ALA A 84 11.66 -15.52 16.31
N LEU A 85 11.29 -16.44 17.19
CA LEU A 85 11.73 -16.45 18.59
C LEU A 85 13.26 -16.55 18.70
N LYS A 86 13.89 -17.42 17.90
CA LYS A 86 15.35 -17.56 17.82
C LYS A 86 16.01 -16.26 17.33
N VAL A 87 15.47 -15.65 16.28
CA VAL A 87 15.97 -14.38 15.73
C VAL A 87 15.87 -13.26 16.77
N LEU A 88 14.68 -13.07 17.37
CA LEU A 88 14.45 -12.02 18.35
C LEU A 88 15.29 -12.17 19.61
N ARG A 89 15.51 -13.40 20.09
CA ARG A 89 16.45 -13.68 21.21
C ARG A 89 17.89 -13.34 20.88
N LYS A 90 18.32 -13.61 19.63
CA LYS A 90 19.67 -13.30 19.14
C LYS A 90 19.88 -11.80 18.98
N GLU A 91 18.94 -11.14 18.29
CA GLU A 91 19.06 -9.74 17.90
C GLU A 91 18.68 -8.77 19.02
N LYS A 92 17.84 -9.18 19.96
CA LYS A 92 17.37 -8.39 21.13
C LYS A 92 16.91 -6.97 20.75
N PRO A 93 15.89 -6.82 19.88
CA PRO A 93 15.41 -5.50 19.52
C PRO A 93 14.66 -4.84 20.69
N ASP A 94 14.68 -3.51 20.74
CA ASP A 94 13.90 -2.70 21.67
C ASP A 94 12.41 -2.69 21.32
N VAL A 95 12.10 -2.75 20.02
CA VAL A 95 10.74 -2.72 19.50
C VAL A 95 10.62 -3.53 18.21
N LEU A 96 9.43 -4.10 18.00
CA LEU A 96 9.04 -4.74 16.75
C LEU A 96 7.92 -3.93 16.10
N PHE A 97 8.16 -3.47 14.87
CA PHE A 97 7.14 -2.84 14.02
C PHE A 97 6.64 -3.81 12.95
N SER A 98 5.34 -4.01 12.91
CA SER A 98 4.65 -4.87 11.96
C SER A 98 3.80 -4.06 10.98
N LYS A 99 3.99 -4.28 9.67
CA LYS A 99 3.11 -3.74 8.62
C LYS A 99 1.93 -4.68 8.31
N GLY A 100 1.77 -5.75 9.09
CA GLY A 100 0.73 -6.73 8.86
C GLY A 100 1.09 -7.78 7.79
N GLY A 101 0.05 -8.41 7.23
CA GLY A 101 0.19 -9.59 6.40
C GLY A 101 0.45 -10.86 7.23
N PHE A 102 0.16 -12.03 6.64
CA PHE A 102 0.24 -13.31 7.37
C PHE A 102 1.65 -13.63 7.90
N VAL A 103 2.68 -13.08 7.28
CA VAL A 103 4.09 -13.25 7.66
C VAL A 103 4.39 -12.60 9.01
N SER A 104 3.67 -11.56 9.40
CA SER A 104 3.93 -10.80 10.62
C SER A 104 3.40 -11.46 11.90
N VAL A 105 2.46 -12.40 11.78
CA VAL A 105 1.82 -13.02 12.95
C VAL A 105 2.82 -13.77 13.83
N PRO A 106 3.65 -14.71 13.31
CA PRO A 106 4.65 -15.39 14.12
C PRO A 106 5.64 -14.45 14.83
N PRO A 107 6.25 -13.44 14.16
CA PRO A 107 7.13 -12.49 14.86
C PRO A 107 6.44 -11.67 15.95
N VAL A 108 5.21 -11.21 15.74
CA VAL A 108 4.46 -10.44 16.75
C VAL A 108 4.17 -11.28 17.98
N VAL A 109 3.73 -12.54 17.80
CA VAL A 109 3.49 -13.46 18.93
C VAL A 109 4.78 -13.78 19.66
N ALA A 110 5.88 -14.05 18.93
CA ALA A 110 7.20 -14.31 19.52
C ALA A 110 7.72 -13.09 20.32
N ALA A 111 7.55 -11.87 19.78
CA ALA A 111 7.94 -10.65 20.48
C ALA A 111 7.13 -10.46 21.77
N LYS A 112 5.83 -10.76 21.77
CA LYS A 112 5.00 -10.73 22.98
C LYS A 112 5.51 -11.69 24.06
N VAL A 113 5.87 -12.91 23.67
CA VAL A 113 6.44 -13.91 24.59
C VAL A 113 7.77 -13.42 25.22
N LEU A 114 8.58 -12.71 24.42
CA LEU A 114 9.85 -12.12 24.87
C LEU A 114 9.68 -10.76 25.57
N LYS A 115 8.44 -10.28 25.75
CA LYS A 115 8.12 -8.97 26.33
C LYS A 115 8.74 -7.80 25.54
N ILE A 116 8.97 -7.99 24.24
CA ILE A 116 9.42 -6.95 23.35
C ILE A 116 8.20 -6.09 22.98
N ARG A 117 8.34 -4.77 23.02
CA ARG A 117 7.30 -3.82 22.64
C ARG A 117 6.92 -4.01 21.17
N CYS A 118 5.62 -4.08 20.87
CA CYS A 118 5.11 -4.32 19.53
C CYS A 118 4.16 -3.21 19.09
N ILE A 119 4.33 -2.76 17.85
CA ILE A 119 3.44 -1.83 17.17
C ILE A 119 3.07 -2.44 15.83
N THR A 120 1.80 -2.37 15.44
CA THR A 120 1.36 -2.81 14.10
C THR A 120 0.66 -1.70 13.35
N HIS A 121 0.64 -1.80 12.03
CA HIS A 121 -0.05 -0.87 11.15
C HIS A 121 -1.06 -1.63 10.27
N GLU A 122 -2.30 -1.12 10.19
CA GLU A 122 -3.31 -1.56 9.25
C GLU A 122 -3.44 -0.56 8.10
N SER A 123 -3.33 -1.04 6.88
CA SER A 123 -3.40 -0.18 5.69
C SER A 123 -4.82 0.04 5.20
N ASP A 124 -5.63 -1.01 5.21
CA ASP A 124 -6.98 -0.99 4.67
C ASP A 124 -7.97 -0.43 5.67
N ARG A 125 -9.11 0.06 5.18
CA ARG A 125 -10.21 0.53 6.04
C ARG A 125 -10.74 -0.60 6.91
N SER A 126 -10.86 -1.80 6.38
CA SER A 126 -11.24 -3.00 7.12
C SER A 126 -10.01 -3.76 7.60
N MET A 127 -9.94 -4.03 8.90
CA MET A 127 -8.79 -4.72 9.48
C MET A 127 -8.68 -6.16 8.99
N GLY A 128 -7.52 -6.48 8.38
CA GLY A 128 -7.19 -7.83 7.93
C GLY A 128 -7.05 -8.84 9.08
N LEU A 129 -7.23 -10.15 8.79
CA LEU A 129 -7.15 -11.21 9.80
C LEU A 129 -5.82 -11.19 10.57
N ALA A 130 -4.70 -11.00 9.86
CA ALA A 130 -3.39 -10.93 10.50
C ALA A 130 -3.33 -9.79 11.52
N ASN A 131 -3.82 -8.60 11.17
CA ASN A 131 -3.81 -7.47 12.08
C ASN A 131 -4.88 -7.57 13.18
N LYS A 132 -6.00 -8.27 12.95
CA LYS A 132 -6.92 -8.64 14.03
C LYS A 132 -6.26 -9.52 15.10
N ILE A 133 -5.33 -10.40 14.69
CA ILE A 133 -4.53 -11.20 15.61
C ILE A 133 -3.44 -10.33 16.25
N ASN A 134 -2.64 -9.63 15.45
CA ASN A 134 -1.54 -8.79 15.90
C ASN A 134 -1.99 -7.72 16.90
N SER A 135 -3.14 -7.09 16.66
CA SER A 135 -3.66 -6.05 17.55
C SER A 135 -3.88 -6.52 18.98
N LYS A 136 -4.13 -7.81 19.21
CA LYS A 136 -4.26 -8.36 20.57
C LYS A 136 -2.94 -8.34 21.35
N PHE A 137 -1.81 -8.38 20.65
CA PHE A 137 -0.47 -8.49 21.23
C PHE A 137 0.32 -7.19 21.14
N CYS A 138 -0.08 -6.27 20.29
CA CYS A 138 0.58 -4.98 20.11
C CYS A 138 0.09 -3.93 21.12
N GLU A 139 1.01 -3.05 21.52
CA GLU A 139 0.73 -1.91 22.40
C GLU A 139 -0.07 -0.84 21.65
N LYS A 140 0.33 -0.52 20.42
CA LYS A 140 -0.33 0.44 19.55
C LYS A 140 -0.63 -0.17 18.19
N VAL A 141 -1.72 0.29 17.60
CA VAL A 141 -2.18 -0.06 16.25
C VAL A 141 -2.33 1.22 15.46
N CYS A 142 -1.43 1.46 14.52
CA CYS A 142 -1.52 2.58 13.60
C CYS A 142 -2.53 2.25 12.50
N LEU A 143 -3.37 3.20 12.12
CA LEU A 143 -4.44 3.02 11.12
C LEU A 143 -4.18 3.91 9.91
N GLY A 144 -4.31 3.33 8.72
CA GLY A 144 -4.24 4.03 7.44
C GLY A 144 -5.48 4.86 7.13
N PHE A 145 -6.62 4.50 7.72
CA PHE A 145 -7.90 5.20 7.59
C PHE A 145 -8.48 5.54 8.95
N PRO A 146 -9.22 6.65 9.08
CA PRO A 146 -9.85 7.02 10.34
C PRO A 146 -10.94 6.00 10.72
N ASN A 147 -11.02 5.69 12.02
CA ASN A 147 -12.05 4.82 12.57
C ASN A 147 -12.39 5.25 14.00
N SER A 148 -13.48 5.99 14.12
CA SER A 148 -13.95 6.54 15.40
C SER A 148 -14.55 5.50 16.36
N ASN A 149 -14.82 4.28 15.88
CA ASN A 149 -15.40 3.20 16.69
C ASN A 149 -14.36 2.39 17.48
N LEU A 150 -13.08 2.72 17.32
CA LEU A 150 -11.98 2.02 18.00
C LEU A 150 -11.43 2.86 19.16
N ASP A 151 -10.96 2.18 20.19
CA ASP A 151 -10.30 2.82 21.34
C ASP A 151 -9.07 3.64 20.91
N SER A 152 -9.16 4.96 20.99
CA SER A 152 -8.13 5.90 20.58
C SER A 152 -6.83 5.79 21.43
N SER A 153 -6.89 5.19 22.61
CA SER A 153 -5.70 4.94 23.42
C SER A 153 -4.78 3.91 22.80
N LYS A 154 -5.34 2.98 22.03
CA LYS A 154 -4.63 1.88 21.35
C LYS A 154 -4.54 2.06 19.85
N TYR A 155 -5.62 2.53 19.23
CA TYR A 155 -5.75 2.67 17.78
C TYR A 155 -5.56 4.13 17.38
N ILE A 156 -4.49 4.41 16.63
CA ILE A 156 -4.08 5.78 16.30
C ILE A 156 -4.16 5.96 14.79
N TYR A 157 -4.95 6.92 14.33
CA TYR A 157 -4.96 7.30 12.92
C TYR A 157 -3.67 8.03 12.57
N THR A 158 -2.85 7.42 11.74
CA THR A 158 -1.56 7.95 11.27
C THR A 158 -1.52 8.18 9.78
N GLY A 159 -2.51 7.70 9.02
CA GLY A 159 -2.41 7.53 7.60
C GLY A 159 -1.49 6.35 7.21
N ASN A 160 -1.40 6.05 5.92
CA ASN A 160 -0.49 5.03 5.39
C ASN A 160 0.91 5.61 5.14
N PRO A 161 1.98 4.86 5.46
CA PRO A 161 3.33 5.25 5.08
C PRO A 161 3.43 5.28 3.55
N ILE A 162 3.85 6.41 3.02
CA ILE A 162 4.07 6.64 1.59
C ILE A 162 5.56 6.76 1.26
N ARG A 163 5.89 6.61 0.00
CA ARG A 163 7.25 6.77 -0.51
C ARG A 163 7.74 8.20 -0.30
N SER A 164 8.99 8.35 0.11
CA SER A 164 9.56 9.68 0.40
C SER A 164 9.71 10.57 -0.83
N ASP A 165 9.86 9.97 -2.03
CA ASP A 165 9.95 10.68 -3.31
C ASP A 165 8.62 11.32 -3.73
N LEU A 166 7.49 10.89 -3.16
CA LEU A 166 6.18 11.49 -3.37
C LEU A 166 5.87 12.68 -2.45
N ILE A 167 6.47 12.73 -1.25
CA ILE A 167 6.14 13.75 -0.23
C ILE A 167 6.49 15.17 -0.70
N ALA A 168 7.57 15.33 -1.48
CA ALA A 168 8.05 16.63 -1.97
C ALA A 168 7.62 16.93 -3.40
N LEU A 169 6.73 16.13 -3.96
CA LEU A 169 6.33 16.21 -5.35
C LEU A 169 5.52 17.47 -5.62
N LYS A 170 5.90 18.21 -6.64
CA LYS A 170 5.11 19.34 -7.17
C LYS A 170 4.39 18.88 -8.44
N LYS A 171 3.11 19.20 -8.55
CA LYS A 171 2.34 18.95 -9.77
C LYS A 171 2.88 19.78 -10.93
N GLU A 172 3.04 19.14 -12.07
CA GLU A 172 3.46 19.75 -13.33
C GLU A 172 2.24 19.86 -14.25
N LYS A 173 1.93 21.06 -14.73
CA LYS A 173 0.87 21.25 -15.72
C LYS A 173 1.30 20.67 -17.07
N GLN A 174 0.36 20.04 -17.74
CA GLN A 174 0.50 19.52 -19.08
C GLN A 174 -0.43 20.26 -20.05
N ASP A 175 -0.01 20.47 -21.29
CA ASP A 175 -0.86 21.07 -22.34
C ASP A 175 -2.02 20.15 -22.70
N LYS A 176 -1.78 18.85 -22.74
CA LYS A 176 -2.81 17.82 -22.93
C LYS A 176 -2.92 16.97 -21.67
N ALA A 177 -4.14 16.66 -21.27
CA ALA A 177 -4.39 15.83 -20.09
C ALA A 177 -3.58 14.52 -20.15
N LEU A 178 -3.03 14.09 -19.01
CA LEU A 178 -2.34 12.82 -18.86
C LEU A 178 -3.14 11.90 -17.95
N ILE A 179 -3.58 10.77 -18.49
CA ILE A 179 -4.18 9.68 -17.73
C ILE A 179 -3.08 8.68 -17.40
N VAL A 180 -2.88 8.39 -16.10
CA VAL A 180 -1.98 7.32 -15.66
C VAL A 180 -2.82 6.14 -15.21
N VAL A 181 -2.54 4.95 -15.75
CA VAL A 181 -3.28 3.73 -15.45
C VAL A 181 -2.39 2.80 -14.62
N LEU A 182 -2.84 2.46 -13.42
CA LEU A 182 -2.09 1.63 -12.47
C LEU A 182 -2.83 0.31 -12.18
N GLY A 183 -2.45 -0.76 -12.88
CA GLY A 183 -3.01 -2.11 -12.66
C GLY A 183 -2.45 -2.82 -11.40
N GLY A 184 -1.59 -2.15 -10.60
CA GLY A 184 -0.82 -2.76 -9.52
C GLY A 184 0.41 -3.53 -10.02
N SER A 185 1.18 -4.14 -9.10
CA SER A 185 2.47 -4.78 -9.40
C SER A 185 2.36 -6.00 -10.34
N GLN A 186 1.20 -6.63 -10.44
CA GLN A 186 0.96 -7.78 -11.32
C GLN A 186 0.20 -7.40 -12.60
N GLY A 187 -0.33 -6.19 -12.67
CA GLY A 187 -1.30 -5.77 -13.67
C GLY A 187 -2.74 -6.19 -13.31
N ALA A 188 -3.70 -5.63 -14.00
CA ALA A 188 -5.14 -5.89 -13.84
C ALA A 188 -5.77 -6.13 -15.21
N VAL A 189 -6.06 -7.39 -15.54
CA VAL A 189 -6.61 -7.79 -16.85
C VAL A 189 -7.85 -6.98 -17.20
N GLU A 190 -8.81 -6.85 -16.27
CA GLU A 190 -10.04 -6.07 -16.46
C GLU A 190 -9.76 -4.59 -16.81
N ILE A 191 -8.80 -3.95 -16.10
CA ILE A 191 -8.41 -2.57 -16.40
C ILE A 191 -7.75 -2.50 -17.78
N ASN A 192 -6.85 -3.44 -18.08
CA ASN A 192 -6.18 -3.49 -19.38
C ASN A 192 -7.19 -3.60 -20.53
N GLU A 193 -8.19 -4.49 -20.40
CA GLU A 193 -9.24 -4.69 -21.41
C GLU A 193 -10.07 -3.42 -21.61
N LEU A 194 -10.47 -2.73 -20.52
CA LEU A 194 -11.19 -1.46 -20.59
C LEU A 194 -10.38 -0.39 -21.33
N ILE A 195 -9.10 -0.27 -21.03
CA ILE A 195 -8.21 0.69 -21.70
C ILE A 195 -8.04 0.33 -23.17
N TYR A 196 -7.77 -0.93 -23.51
CA TYR A 196 -7.53 -1.31 -24.90
C TYR A 196 -8.78 -1.16 -25.77
N LYS A 197 -9.96 -1.50 -25.24
CA LYS A 197 -11.24 -1.34 -25.94
C LYS A 197 -11.55 0.12 -26.28
N ASN A 198 -11.17 1.05 -25.41
CA ASN A 198 -11.53 2.46 -25.52
C ASN A 198 -10.33 3.36 -25.92
N LEU A 199 -9.19 2.78 -26.29
CA LEU A 199 -7.92 3.48 -26.42
C LEU A 199 -7.98 4.63 -27.44
N ASP A 200 -8.58 4.41 -28.60
CA ASP A 200 -8.63 5.40 -29.67
C ASP A 200 -9.46 6.63 -29.28
N GLU A 201 -10.56 6.44 -28.59
CA GLU A 201 -11.40 7.53 -28.12
C GLU A 201 -10.72 8.31 -26.99
N LEU A 202 -10.08 7.62 -26.04
CA LEU A 202 -9.36 8.26 -24.95
C LEU A 202 -8.18 9.09 -25.46
N LEU A 203 -7.45 8.59 -26.47
CA LEU A 203 -6.31 9.31 -27.04
C LEU A 203 -6.67 10.58 -27.78
N LYS A 204 -7.92 10.80 -28.17
CA LYS A 204 -8.37 12.09 -28.70
C LYS A 204 -8.29 13.21 -27.67
N SER A 205 -8.54 12.89 -26.38
CA SER A 205 -8.64 13.86 -25.29
C SER A 205 -7.42 13.86 -24.35
N ALA A 206 -6.69 12.75 -24.21
CA ALA A 206 -5.61 12.64 -23.25
C ALA A 206 -4.44 11.80 -23.79
N ASN A 207 -3.25 12.01 -23.24
CA ASN A 207 -2.16 11.05 -23.33
C ASN A 207 -2.33 9.98 -22.26
N ILE A 208 -1.79 8.78 -22.46
CA ILE A 208 -1.95 7.65 -21.54
C ILE A 208 -0.61 6.99 -21.24
N ILE A 209 -0.27 6.88 -19.95
CA ILE A 209 0.80 6.04 -19.45
C ILE A 209 0.18 4.88 -18.68
N HIS A 210 0.45 3.65 -19.11
CA HIS A 210 -0.24 2.46 -18.61
C HIS A 210 0.73 1.44 -18.01
N GLN A 211 0.69 1.24 -16.69
CA GLN A 211 1.31 0.09 -16.04
C GLN A 211 0.41 -1.14 -16.20
N ALA A 212 0.55 -1.82 -17.32
CA ALA A 212 -0.29 -2.96 -17.71
C ALA A 212 0.09 -4.28 -17.02
N GLY A 213 1.26 -4.32 -16.34
CA GLY A 213 1.75 -5.52 -15.66
C GLY A 213 2.19 -6.63 -16.62
N ARG A 214 2.38 -7.82 -16.10
CA ARG A 214 2.82 -8.98 -16.89
C ARG A 214 1.85 -9.44 -17.98
N TYR A 215 0.60 -9.03 -17.89
CA TYR A 215 -0.47 -9.36 -18.85
C TYR A 215 -0.71 -8.23 -19.86
N GLY A 216 0.19 -7.24 -19.92
CA GLY A 216 0.08 -6.11 -20.81
C GLY A 216 0.32 -6.49 -22.28
N ASN A 217 -0.33 -5.76 -23.18
CA ASN A 217 -0.04 -5.82 -24.61
C ASN A 217 0.94 -4.71 -24.98
N PHE A 218 2.23 -5.04 -25.10
CA PHE A 218 3.31 -4.09 -25.40
C PHE A 218 3.53 -3.85 -26.90
N ASN A 219 2.74 -4.50 -27.76
CA ASN A 219 2.81 -4.34 -29.22
C ASN A 219 2.02 -3.14 -29.72
N ILE A 220 1.17 -2.54 -28.87
CA ILE A 220 0.39 -1.36 -29.24
C ILE A 220 1.32 -0.17 -29.41
N LYS A 221 1.39 0.35 -30.63
CA LYS A 221 2.18 1.55 -31.00
C LYS A 221 1.21 2.63 -31.49
N LYS A 222 0.84 3.53 -30.60
CA LYS A 222 -0.03 4.68 -30.90
C LYS A 222 0.57 5.93 -30.29
N GLU A 223 0.50 7.04 -31.02
CA GLU A 223 0.93 8.35 -30.49
C GLU A 223 0.11 8.69 -29.23
N GLY A 224 0.79 9.19 -28.21
CA GLY A 224 0.17 9.50 -26.92
C GLY A 224 -0.07 8.31 -25.99
N TYR A 225 0.28 7.07 -26.39
CA TYR A 225 0.16 5.88 -25.56
C TYR A 225 1.52 5.25 -25.26
N SER A 226 1.78 5.03 -23.98
CA SER A 226 2.97 4.29 -23.51
C SER A 226 2.57 3.22 -22.50
N SER A 227 3.04 1.98 -22.68
CA SER A 227 2.75 0.88 -21.76
C SER A 227 4.01 0.30 -21.15
N TYR A 228 3.93 -0.05 -19.86
CA TYR A 228 5.02 -0.57 -19.06
C TYR A 228 4.56 -1.83 -18.30
N SER A 229 5.45 -2.80 -18.15
CA SER A 229 5.20 -3.94 -17.25
C SER A 229 5.22 -3.49 -15.79
N PHE A 230 6.13 -2.59 -15.45
CA PHE A 230 6.25 -1.99 -14.12
C PHE A 230 6.91 -0.61 -14.22
N ILE A 231 6.38 0.36 -13.49
CA ILE A 231 6.94 1.71 -13.37
C ILE A 231 7.63 1.79 -12.01
N ASP A 232 8.92 2.03 -11.96
CA ASP A 232 9.71 2.09 -10.73
C ASP A 232 10.37 3.47 -10.53
N LYS A 233 11.48 3.72 -11.23
CA LYS A 233 12.28 4.94 -11.02
C LYS A 233 11.55 6.22 -11.41
N ASP A 234 10.72 6.17 -12.45
CA ASP A 234 9.99 7.33 -12.98
C ASP A 234 8.60 7.51 -12.37
N TYR A 235 8.24 6.67 -11.37
CA TYR A 235 6.90 6.64 -10.80
C TYR A 235 6.45 8.01 -10.28
N ALA A 236 7.29 8.66 -9.47
CA ALA A 236 6.98 9.99 -8.94
C ALA A 236 6.87 11.06 -10.04
N SER A 237 7.83 11.07 -10.99
CA SER A 237 7.82 12.01 -12.13
C SER A 237 6.58 11.82 -13.03
N ILE A 238 6.13 10.59 -13.23
CA ILE A 238 4.92 10.32 -14.02
C ILE A 238 3.68 10.82 -13.27
N LEU A 239 3.58 10.55 -11.97
CA LEU A 239 2.45 10.99 -11.16
C LEU A 239 2.38 12.50 -10.99
N SER A 240 3.52 13.22 -11.00
CA SER A 240 3.52 14.69 -10.96
C SER A 240 2.77 15.32 -12.13
N LYS A 241 2.72 14.62 -13.27
CA LYS A 241 2.10 15.07 -14.53
C LYS A 241 0.68 14.55 -14.71
N ALA A 242 0.22 13.61 -13.87
CA ALA A 242 -1.08 13.00 -14.02
C ALA A 242 -2.22 13.99 -13.76
N SER A 243 -3.15 14.10 -14.68
CA SER A 243 -4.42 14.81 -14.51
C SER A 243 -5.46 13.91 -13.83
N LEU A 244 -5.44 12.62 -14.15
CA LEU A 244 -6.33 11.59 -13.60
C LEU A 244 -5.57 10.27 -13.49
N VAL A 245 -5.79 9.55 -12.39
CA VAL A 245 -5.25 8.19 -12.24
C VAL A 245 -6.39 7.17 -12.24
N ILE A 246 -6.31 6.19 -13.14
CA ILE A 246 -7.21 5.02 -13.16
C ILE A 246 -6.51 3.89 -12.44
N SER A 247 -7.09 3.36 -11.36
CA SER A 247 -6.44 2.29 -10.60
C SER A 247 -7.40 1.37 -9.87
N ARG A 248 -6.84 0.28 -9.33
CA ARG A 248 -7.48 -0.46 -8.24
C ARG A 248 -7.50 0.39 -6.97
N ALA A 249 -8.44 0.11 -6.07
CA ALA A 249 -8.55 0.81 -4.78
C ALA A 249 -7.67 0.18 -3.68
N GLY A 250 -6.41 -0.08 -3.98
CA GLY A 250 -5.44 -0.54 -2.98
C GLY A 250 -5.06 0.58 -2.02
N ALA A 251 -5.08 0.34 -0.72
CA ALA A 251 -4.88 1.35 0.31
C ALA A 251 -3.59 2.16 0.17
N ASN A 252 -2.48 1.53 -0.24
CA ASN A 252 -1.22 2.24 -0.43
C ASN A 252 -1.30 3.20 -1.62
N THR A 253 -1.81 2.74 -2.78
CA THR A 253 -1.98 3.58 -3.97
C THR A 253 -2.92 4.75 -3.68
N LEU A 254 -4.05 4.51 -3.01
CA LEU A 254 -4.96 5.59 -2.59
C LEU A 254 -4.23 6.63 -1.75
N SER A 255 -3.48 6.21 -0.75
CA SER A 255 -2.77 7.13 0.15
C SER A 255 -1.66 7.89 -0.57
N GLU A 256 -0.97 7.27 -1.52
CA GLU A 256 0.00 7.92 -2.38
C GLU A 256 -0.66 9.01 -3.23
N LEU A 257 -1.76 8.71 -3.91
CA LEU A 257 -2.49 9.66 -4.77
C LEU A 257 -3.08 10.82 -3.96
N ILE A 258 -3.70 10.54 -2.82
CA ILE A 258 -4.19 11.57 -1.89
C ILE A 258 -3.05 12.50 -1.44
N SER A 259 -1.86 11.94 -1.16
CA SER A 259 -0.73 12.73 -0.66
C SER A 259 -0.19 13.73 -1.68
N ILE A 260 -0.39 13.47 -2.96
CA ILE A 260 0.04 14.32 -4.08
C ILE A 260 -1.14 15.02 -4.78
N ASN A 261 -2.34 14.97 -4.19
CA ASN A 261 -3.57 15.58 -4.68
C ASN A 261 -3.84 15.22 -6.14
N THR A 262 -4.00 13.93 -6.43
CA THR A 262 -4.22 13.44 -7.80
C THR A 262 -5.58 12.76 -7.93
N PRO A 263 -6.53 13.34 -8.67
CA PRO A 263 -7.86 12.80 -8.89
C PRO A 263 -7.86 11.35 -9.34
N MET A 264 -8.81 10.56 -8.85
CA MET A 264 -8.84 9.12 -9.04
C MET A 264 -10.13 8.62 -9.67
N TYR A 265 -9.98 7.70 -10.64
CA TYR A 265 -11.06 6.83 -11.08
C TYR A 265 -10.76 5.40 -10.64
N LEU A 266 -11.62 4.85 -9.77
CA LEU A 266 -11.32 3.61 -9.07
C LEU A 266 -12.15 2.44 -9.61
N ILE A 267 -11.46 1.33 -9.87
CA ILE A 267 -12.05 0.05 -10.31
C ILE A 267 -11.65 -1.00 -9.27
N PRO A 268 -12.39 -1.12 -8.14
CA PRO A 268 -12.04 -2.03 -7.06
C PRO A 268 -12.17 -3.49 -7.49
N LEU A 269 -11.39 -4.38 -6.90
CA LEU A 269 -11.56 -5.82 -7.07
C LEU A 269 -12.92 -6.25 -6.54
N SER A 270 -13.61 -7.09 -7.30
CA SER A 270 -14.89 -7.67 -6.90
C SER A 270 -14.76 -8.58 -5.66
N LEU A 271 -15.88 -8.86 -4.99
CA LEU A 271 -15.93 -9.78 -3.83
C LEU A 271 -15.47 -11.20 -4.19
N ASN A 272 -15.64 -11.63 -5.45
CA ASN A 272 -15.18 -12.93 -5.92
C ASN A 272 -13.64 -13.01 -6.00
N ALA A 273 -12.97 -11.87 -6.21
CA ALA A 273 -11.52 -11.80 -6.36
C ALA A 273 -10.79 -11.31 -5.10
N SER A 274 -11.52 -10.71 -4.15
CA SER A 274 -10.94 -10.12 -2.93
C SER A 274 -11.82 -10.31 -1.70
N ARG A 275 -11.34 -9.80 -0.54
CA ARG A 275 -12.10 -9.79 0.72
C ARG A 275 -13.09 -8.63 0.81
N GLY A 276 -13.17 -7.79 -0.22
CA GLY A 276 -13.95 -6.55 -0.19
C GLY A 276 -13.17 -5.34 0.33
N ASP A 277 -11.93 -5.49 0.74
CA ASP A 277 -11.11 -4.39 1.28
C ASP A 277 -11.07 -3.20 0.30
N GLN A 278 -10.86 -3.48 -1.00
CA GLN A 278 -10.81 -2.44 -2.02
C GLN A 278 -12.17 -1.77 -2.26
N ILE A 279 -13.26 -2.49 -2.09
CA ILE A 279 -14.61 -1.92 -2.20
C ILE A 279 -14.82 -0.90 -1.07
N GLU A 280 -14.46 -1.25 0.16
CA GLU A 280 -14.55 -0.35 1.31
C GLU A 280 -13.62 0.87 1.18
N ASN A 281 -12.40 0.67 0.66
CA ASN A 281 -11.46 1.74 0.39
C ASN A 281 -11.98 2.69 -0.69
N ALA A 282 -12.51 2.14 -1.80
CA ALA A 282 -13.06 2.92 -2.90
C ALA A 282 -14.27 3.74 -2.47
N LYS A 283 -15.21 3.10 -1.75
CA LYS A 283 -16.39 3.76 -1.20
C LYS A 283 -16.00 4.94 -0.30
N TRP A 284 -15.03 4.74 0.59
CA TRP A 284 -14.54 5.82 1.43
C TRP A 284 -13.96 6.97 0.62
N ALA A 285 -13.13 6.70 -0.39
CA ALA A 285 -12.54 7.73 -1.23
C ALA A 285 -13.61 8.52 -2.02
N GLU A 286 -14.65 7.83 -2.51
CA GLU A 286 -15.81 8.46 -3.18
C GLU A 286 -16.61 9.33 -2.20
N GLU A 287 -16.88 8.86 -0.98
CA GLU A 287 -17.55 9.60 0.10
C GLU A 287 -16.77 10.86 0.53
N GLN A 288 -15.42 10.82 0.44
CA GLN A 288 -14.58 11.99 0.71
C GLN A 288 -14.50 12.97 -0.48
N GLY A 289 -15.04 12.61 -1.63
CA GLY A 289 -14.98 13.42 -2.85
C GLY A 289 -13.65 13.39 -3.60
N CYS A 290 -12.75 12.42 -3.28
CA CYS A 290 -11.44 12.31 -3.92
C CYS A 290 -11.43 11.38 -5.14
N ALA A 291 -12.49 10.60 -5.34
CA ALA A 291 -12.53 9.60 -6.39
C ALA A 291 -13.93 9.45 -6.97
N LYS A 292 -13.99 9.05 -8.23
CA LYS A 292 -15.17 8.44 -8.84
C LYS A 292 -14.95 6.94 -8.94
N VAL A 293 -15.94 6.16 -8.53
CA VAL A 293 -15.87 4.69 -8.56
C VAL A 293 -16.67 4.15 -9.72
N MET A 294 -16.08 3.30 -10.55
CA MET A 294 -16.77 2.63 -11.65
C MET A 294 -17.96 1.81 -11.12
N LYS A 295 -19.16 2.09 -11.64
CA LYS A 295 -20.37 1.33 -11.29
C LYS A 295 -20.64 0.22 -12.31
N LYS A 296 -20.48 0.50 -13.60
CA LYS A 296 -20.64 -0.44 -14.71
C LYS A 296 -19.52 -0.26 -15.72
N SER A 297 -19.11 -1.33 -16.36
CA SER A 297 -18.06 -1.30 -17.39
C SER A 297 -18.47 -0.48 -18.63
N ASP A 298 -19.76 -0.45 -18.94
CA ASP A 298 -20.27 0.29 -20.11
C ASP A 298 -20.20 1.81 -19.91
N ASP A 299 -20.20 2.28 -18.67
CA ASP A 299 -20.10 3.72 -18.34
C ASP A 299 -18.63 4.20 -18.35
N PHE A 300 -17.64 3.29 -18.46
CA PHE A 300 -16.22 3.60 -18.30
C PHE A 300 -15.74 4.74 -19.20
N LEU A 301 -16.02 4.67 -20.51
CA LEU A 301 -15.54 5.68 -21.45
C LEU A 301 -16.19 7.05 -21.18
N SER A 302 -17.51 7.08 -21.01
CA SER A 302 -18.24 8.31 -20.72
C SER A 302 -17.82 8.96 -19.42
N ASP A 303 -17.59 8.16 -18.39
CA ASP A 303 -17.09 8.63 -17.08
C ASP A 303 -15.71 9.28 -17.20
N ILE A 304 -14.76 8.63 -17.89
CA ILE A 304 -13.41 9.16 -18.05
C ILE A 304 -13.41 10.43 -18.88
N LEU A 305 -14.13 10.45 -20.02
CA LEU A 305 -14.22 11.66 -20.87
C LEU A 305 -14.90 12.82 -20.14
N SER A 306 -15.94 12.55 -19.36
CA SER A 306 -16.58 13.57 -18.52
C SER A 306 -15.58 14.16 -17.51
N LEU A 307 -14.84 13.33 -16.78
CA LEU A 307 -13.87 13.79 -15.78
C LEU A 307 -12.75 14.62 -16.38
N ILE A 308 -12.10 14.15 -17.46
CA ILE A 308 -10.92 14.86 -18.03
C ILE A 308 -11.29 16.16 -18.72
N ASN A 309 -12.53 16.32 -19.15
CA ASN A 309 -13.04 17.54 -19.77
C ASN A 309 -13.67 18.53 -18.77
N ASP A 310 -13.87 18.10 -17.51
CA ASP A 310 -14.39 18.93 -16.42
C ASP A 310 -13.26 19.31 -15.44
N SER A 311 -12.58 20.41 -15.73
CA SER A 311 -11.50 20.91 -14.88
C SER A 311 -11.97 21.37 -13.50
N GLU A 312 -13.25 21.73 -13.34
CA GLU A 312 -13.81 22.12 -12.04
C GLU A 312 -14.00 20.88 -11.15
N GLU A 313 -14.50 19.78 -11.72
CA GLU A 313 -14.65 18.52 -10.97
C GLU A 313 -13.31 17.94 -10.56
N LEU A 314 -12.30 17.92 -11.43
CA LEU A 314 -10.94 17.51 -11.07
C LEU A 314 -10.38 18.38 -9.94
N ARG A 315 -10.60 19.70 -9.98
CA ARG A 315 -10.16 20.59 -8.91
C ARG A 315 -10.88 20.35 -7.59
N LYS A 316 -12.19 20.04 -7.62
CA LYS A 316 -12.93 19.64 -6.41
C LYS A 316 -12.34 18.39 -5.77
N MET A 317 -11.97 17.39 -6.58
CA MET A 317 -11.30 16.18 -6.10
C MET A 317 -9.94 16.52 -5.45
N GLU A 318 -9.10 17.33 -6.11
CA GLU A 318 -7.82 17.77 -5.56
C GLU A 318 -7.99 18.52 -4.22
N ASP A 319 -8.97 19.38 -4.10
CA ASP A 319 -9.25 20.13 -2.87
C ASP A 319 -9.81 19.22 -1.76
N ALA A 320 -10.55 18.18 -2.11
CA ALA A 320 -10.98 17.16 -1.15
C ALA A 320 -9.78 16.35 -0.63
N GLU A 321 -8.86 15.96 -1.49
CA GLU A 321 -7.64 15.23 -1.13
C GLU A 321 -6.75 16.06 -0.18
N LYS A 322 -6.58 17.35 -0.44
CA LYS A 322 -5.82 18.26 0.45
C LYS A 322 -6.36 18.28 1.88
N LYS A 323 -7.70 18.19 2.05
CA LYS A 323 -8.35 18.22 3.35
C LYS A 323 -8.11 16.96 4.18
N ILE A 324 -7.96 15.81 3.51
CA ILE A 324 -7.81 14.50 4.17
C ILE A 324 -6.38 13.97 4.12
N SER A 325 -5.49 14.62 3.38
CA SER A 325 -4.10 14.21 3.25
C SER A 325 -3.40 14.24 4.61
N VAL A 326 -2.86 13.11 5.02
CA VAL A 326 -1.98 13.02 6.19
C VAL A 326 -0.54 13.20 5.72
N ALA A 327 -0.13 14.46 5.63
CA ALA A 327 1.26 14.78 5.39
C ALA A 327 2.10 14.19 6.53
N ASN A 328 3.11 13.38 6.22
CA ASN A 328 4.05 12.82 7.20
C ASN A 328 3.57 11.59 8.00
N SER A 329 2.70 10.73 7.43
CA SER A 329 2.30 9.46 8.05
C SER A 329 3.50 8.64 8.56
N SER A 330 4.58 8.56 7.76
CA SER A 330 5.79 7.84 8.16
C SER A 330 6.46 8.47 9.37
N ILE A 331 6.43 9.80 9.52
CA ILE A 331 6.96 10.52 10.69
C ILE A 331 6.10 10.25 11.92
N ALA A 332 4.76 10.31 11.81
CA ALA A 332 3.85 10.02 12.91
C ALA A 332 4.07 8.59 13.46
N ILE A 333 4.15 7.61 12.56
CA ILE A 333 4.45 6.22 12.92
C ILE A 333 5.84 6.11 13.58
N SER A 334 6.84 6.81 13.04
CA SER A 334 8.21 6.81 13.59
C SER A 334 8.27 7.36 15.01
N LYS A 335 7.56 8.46 15.30
CA LYS A 335 7.45 9.02 16.66
C LYS A 335 6.84 8.00 17.64
N ILE A 336 5.78 7.27 17.21
CA ILE A 336 5.16 6.22 18.03
C ILE A 336 6.16 5.08 18.29
N ILE A 337 6.93 4.64 17.29
CA ILE A 337 7.94 3.59 17.41
C ILE A 337 9.05 4.03 18.38
N LEU A 338 9.56 5.24 18.22
CA LEU A 338 10.61 5.81 19.05
C LEU A 338 10.13 6.25 20.45
N ASN A 339 8.81 6.17 20.72
CA ASN A 339 8.19 6.62 21.97
C ASN A 339 8.46 8.12 22.27
N ILE A 340 8.53 8.93 21.23
CA ILE A 340 8.66 10.38 21.33
C ILE A 340 7.27 10.95 21.61
N LYS A 341 7.11 11.65 22.74
CA LYS A 341 5.88 12.40 23.05
C LYS A 341 5.83 13.66 22.20
N GLU A 342 4.64 14.05 21.76
CA GLU A 342 4.40 15.33 21.09
C GLU A 342 4.50 16.47 22.07
#